data_5294d24fe821b3a7d9e7b1e95a955d49
#
_entry.id   5294d24fe821b3a7d9e7b1e95a955d49
#
_cell.length_a   1.000
_cell.length_b   1.000
_cell.length_c   1.000
_cell.angle_alpha   90.00
_cell.angle_beta   90.00
_cell.angle_gamma   90.00
#
_symmetry.space_group_name_H-M   'P 1'
#
loop_
_entity.id
_entity.type
_entity.pdbx_description
1 polymer ?
#
loop_
_entity_poly.entity_id
_entity_poly.type
_entity_poly.pdbx_seq_one_letter_code
_entity_poly.pdbx_strand_id
1 'polypeptide(L)'
;MLEISDNPATSANDDPITSDPRQFSAKVNAWMPHEIMLTDAWFPLAHSFAVDKKPVRRAVYSQPFYLWRGSDGQVIAAANHPNDPLAGAKSEYADESGHYPVLEKYGYVWGWLGTPENAAPEHVPSIPYLPEDGGLPLHMLGTVRFDCCAPLSLENLIDLTHADFIHADV
;
A
#
# COMPACT_ATOMS: atom_id res chain seq x y z
N MET A 1 47.06 27.56 6.14
CA MET A 1 45.94 28.42 6.53
C MET A 1 44.87 28.19 5.50
N LEU A 2 43.97 27.25 5.77
CA LEU A 2 42.88 26.85 4.87
C LEU A 2 41.60 27.54 5.39
N GLU A 3 41.08 28.45 4.59
CA GLU A 3 39.80 29.10 4.86
C GLU A 3 38.67 28.08 4.69
N ILE A 4 37.93 27.84 5.77
CA ILE A 4 36.70 27.08 5.74
C ILE A 4 35.59 28.07 5.34
N SER A 5 35.10 27.91 4.13
CA SER A 5 33.92 28.62 3.61
C SER A 5 32.68 28.20 4.42
N ASP A 6 32.09 29.16 5.11
CA ASP A 6 30.79 29.05 5.77
C ASP A 6 29.72 28.72 4.72
N ASN A 7 29.18 27.52 4.79
CA ASN A 7 27.97 27.10 4.04
C ASN A 7 26.76 27.61 4.85
N PRO A 8 25.94 28.54 4.33
CA PRO A 8 24.75 28.99 5.05
C PRO A 8 23.80 27.80 5.15
N ALA A 9 23.53 27.38 6.38
CA ALA A 9 22.49 26.44 6.72
C ALA A 9 21.18 26.90 6.06
N THR A 10 20.73 26.16 5.05
CA THR A 10 19.36 26.27 4.54
C THR A 10 18.43 25.93 5.69
N SER A 11 17.65 26.92 6.11
CA SER A 11 16.61 26.76 7.09
C SER A 11 15.71 25.60 6.66
N ALA A 12 15.67 24.56 7.49
CA ALA A 12 14.65 23.54 7.38
C ALA A 12 13.30 24.28 7.47
N ASN A 13 12.54 24.28 6.39
CA ASN A 13 11.16 24.69 6.42
C ASN A 13 10.44 23.74 7.37
N ASP A 14 10.15 24.20 8.57
CA ASP A 14 9.18 23.62 9.49
C ASP A 14 7.76 23.86 8.92
N ASP A 15 7.47 23.31 7.76
CA ASP A 15 6.10 23.18 7.30
C ASP A 15 5.42 22.16 8.19
N PRO A 16 4.36 22.54 8.92
CA PRO A 16 3.62 21.58 9.72
C PRO A 16 3.19 20.44 8.81
N ILE A 17 3.51 19.21 9.21
CA ILE A 17 3.07 18.01 8.52
C ILE A 17 1.55 18.10 8.44
N THR A 18 1.06 18.52 7.28
CA THR A 18 -0.37 18.64 7.08
C THR A 18 -0.96 17.25 7.17
N SER A 19 -1.96 17.09 8.01
CA SER A 19 -2.68 15.82 8.23
C SER A 19 -3.50 15.38 7.00
N ASP A 20 -3.41 16.10 5.88
CA ASP A 20 -4.09 15.74 4.64
C ASP A 20 -3.30 14.64 3.91
N PRO A 21 -3.83 13.40 3.85
CA PRO A 21 -3.18 12.29 3.17
C PRO A 21 -2.87 12.57 1.69
N ARG A 22 -3.60 13.49 1.06
CA ARG A 22 -3.40 13.86 -0.35
C ARG A 22 -2.13 14.66 -0.57
N GLN A 23 -1.77 15.54 0.38
CA GLN A 23 -0.52 16.33 0.31
C GLN A 23 0.71 15.46 0.60
N PHE A 24 0.59 14.51 1.53
CA PHE A 24 1.66 13.54 1.78
C PHE A 24 1.93 12.68 0.54
N SER A 25 0.87 12.21 -0.08
CA SER A 25 0.89 11.44 -1.32
C SER A 25 1.60 12.17 -2.48
N ALA A 26 1.31 13.45 -2.68
CA ALA A 26 1.95 14.25 -3.73
C ALA A 26 3.46 14.42 -3.50
N LYS A 27 3.90 14.58 -2.24
CA LYS A 27 5.33 14.68 -1.90
C LYS A 27 6.07 13.36 -2.11
N VAL A 28 5.44 12.23 -1.76
CA VAL A 28 6.02 10.90 -1.98
C VAL A 28 6.16 10.60 -3.47
N ASN A 29 5.16 10.93 -4.27
CA ASN A 29 5.22 10.74 -5.73
C ASN A 29 6.31 11.61 -6.39
N ALA A 30 6.60 12.79 -5.86
CA ALA A 30 7.68 13.62 -6.36
C ALA A 30 9.07 13.03 -6.06
N TRP A 31 9.16 12.17 -5.04
CA TRP A 31 10.42 11.52 -4.64
C TRP A 31 10.64 10.16 -5.33
N MET A 32 9.56 9.44 -5.66
CA MET A 32 9.65 8.19 -6.42
C MET A 32 9.37 8.48 -7.91
N PRO A 33 10.36 8.34 -8.79
CA PRO A 33 10.13 8.44 -10.22
C PRO A 33 9.03 7.46 -10.66
N HIS A 34 8.09 7.90 -11.49
CA HIS A 34 7.02 7.06 -12.03
C HIS A 34 7.55 5.80 -12.74
N GLU A 35 8.77 5.86 -13.23
CA GLU A 35 9.47 4.77 -13.93
C GLU A 35 9.78 3.55 -13.05
N ILE A 36 9.65 3.68 -11.72
CA ILE A 36 9.89 2.57 -10.78
C ILE A 36 8.59 2.03 -10.17
N MET A 37 7.44 2.52 -10.60
CA MET A 37 6.16 1.97 -10.12
C MET A 37 5.94 0.60 -10.76
N LEU A 38 5.85 -0.43 -9.91
CA LEU A 38 5.42 -1.74 -10.36
C LEU A 38 3.93 -1.68 -10.69
N THR A 39 3.60 -1.89 -11.96
CA THR A 39 2.24 -2.04 -12.47
C THR A 39 2.05 -3.45 -13.03
N ASP A 40 0.81 -3.79 -13.42
CA ASP A 40 0.42 -5.15 -13.78
C ASP A 40 0.81 -6.18 -12.70
N ALA A 41 0.47 -5.83 -11.45
CA ALA A 41 0.79 -6.65 -10.28
C ALA A 41 -0.33 -6.65 -9.22
N TRP A 42 -0.41 -7.74 -8.46
CA TRP A 42 -1.27 -7.87 -7.29
C TRP A 42 -0.59 -7.31 -6.05
N PHE A 43 -1.31 -6.49 -5.29
CA PHE A 43 -0.87 -5.91 -4.03
C PHE A 43 -1.77 -6.37 -2.89
N PRO A 44 -1.22 -6.84 -1.76
CA PRO A 44 -2.01 -7.11 -0.57
C PRO A 44 -2.48 -5.78 0.04
N LEU A 45 -3.79 -5.59 0.10
CA LEU A 45 -4.40 -4.32 0.53
C LEU A 45 -4.88 -4.35 1.98
N ALA A 46 -5.45 -5.47 2.39
CA ALA A 46 -6.02 -5.63 3.73
C ALA A 46 -6.13 -7.11 4.10
N HIS A 47 -6.25 -7.41 5.39
CA HIS A 47 -6.69 -8.72 5.81
C HIS A 47 -8.16 -8.93 5.43
N SER A 48 -8.50 -10.12 4.95
CA SER A 48 -9.88 -10.45 4.53
C SER A 48 -10.90 -10.18 5.63
N PHE A 49 -10.58 -10.51 6.88
CA PHE A 49 -11.47 -10.28 8.03
C PHE A 49 -11.65 -8.79 8.39
N ALA A 50 -10.73 -7.91 7.95
CA ALA A 50 -10.80 -6.48 8.23
C ALA A 50 -11.65 -5.71 7.21
N VAL A 51 -12.11 -6.37 6.16
CA VAL A 51 -12.99 -5.78 5.15
C VAL A 51 -14.42 -6.22 5.42
N ASP A 52 -15.27 -5.27 5.79
CA ASP A 52 -16.69 -5.46 6.07
C ASP A 52 -17.51 -4.55 5.14
N LYS A 53 -18.81 -4.41 5.43
CA LYS A 53 -19.76 -3.55 4.68
C LYS A 53 -19.35 -2.07 4.69
N LYS A 54 -18.65 -1.62 5.76
CA LYS A 54 -18.13 -0.25 5.84
C LYS A 54 -16.88 -0.12 4.97
N PRO A 55 -16.87 0.79 4.00
CA PRO A 55 -15.71 0.99 3.15
C PRO A 55 -14.45 1.39 3.93
N VAL A 56 -13.34 0.74 3.62
CA VAL A 56 -12.02 1.10 4.14
C VAL A 56 -11.14 1.56 2.98
N ARG A 57 -10.39 2.63 3.19
CA ARG A 57 -9.48 3.17 2.19
C ARG A 57 -8.08 2.57 2.38
N ARG A 58 -7.51 2.14 1.26
CA ARG A 58 -6.08 1.78 1.12
C ARG A 58 -5.49 2.57 -0.05
N ALA A 59 -4.18 2.55 -0.19
CA ALA A 59 -3.51 3.17 -1.33
C ALA A 59 -2.26 2.38 -1.72
N VAL A 60 -2.04 2.24 -3.02
CA VAL A 60 -0.81 1.72 -3.61
C VAL A 60 -0.29 2.81 -4.55
N TYR A 61 0.94 3.28 -4.35
CA TYR A 61 1.53 4.41 -5.10
C TYR A 61 0.57 5.61 -5.25
N SER A 62 -0.14 5.92 -4.15
CA SER A 62 -1.15 6.99 -4.12
C SER A 62 -2.46 6.70 -4.86
N GLN A 63 -2.57 5.62 -5.59
CA GLN A 63 -3.84 5.19 -6.16
C GLN A 63 -4.76 4.69 -5.04
N PRO A 64 -5.94 5.29 -4.85
CA PRO A 64 -6.85 4.90 -3.80
C PRO A 64 -7.57 3.60 -4.15
N PHE A 65 -7.70 2.72 -3.18
CA PHE A 65 -8.56 1.55 -3.22
C PHE A 65 -9.57 1.67 -2.07
N TYR A 66 -10.84 1.79 -2.38
CA TYR A 66 -11.92 1.68 -1.43
C TYR A 66 -12.44 0.26 -1.45
N LEU A 67 -12.36 -0.43 -0.31
CA LEU A 67 -12.68 -1.84 -0.16
C LEU A 67 -13.91 -2.00 0.74
N TRP A 68 -14.87 -2.80 0.33
CA TRP A 68 -16.01 -3.19 1.17
C TRP A 68 -16.56 -4.55 0.72
N ARG A 69 -17.41 -5.16 1.57
CA ARG A 69 -18.15 -6.37 1.17
C ARG A 69 -19.52 -6.01 0.63
N GLY A 70 -19.83 -6.56 -0.53
CA GLY A 70 -21.16 -6.55 -1.11
C GLY A 70 -22.17 -7.37 -0.30
N SER A 71 -23.43 -7.30 -0.71
CA SER A 71 -24.51 -8.07 -0.08
C SER A 71 -24.37 -9.59 -0.26
N ASP A 72 -23.62 -10.02 -1.26
CA ASP A 72 -23.26 -11.40 -1.59
C ASP A 72 -22.03 -11.90 -0.80
N GLY A 73 -21.41 -11.04 0.02
CA GLY A 73 -20.21 -11.33 0.79
C GLY A 73 -18.91 -11.19 0.01
N GLN A 74 -18.96 -10.92 -1.30
CA GLN A 74 -17.75 -10.72 -2.10
C GLN A 74 -17.13 -9.35 -1.80
N VAL A 75 -15.79 -9.28 -1.86
CA VAL A 75 -15.07 -8.02 -1.73
C VAL A 75 -15.16 -7.24 -3.02
N ILE A 76 -15.41 -5.96 -2.89
CA ILE A 76 -15.41 -4.98 -3.98
C ILE A 76 -14.28 -4.00 -3.72
N ALA A 77 -13.53 -3.65 -4.76
CA ALA A 77 -12.50 -2.62 -4.74
C ALA A 77 -12.83 -1.55 -5.79
N ALA A 78 -12.84 -0.29 -5.40
CA ALA A 78 -13.13 0.81 -6.31
C ALA A 78 -12.21 2.01 -6.12
N ALA A 79 -12.06 2.80 -7.18
CA ALA A 79 -11.28 4.04 -7.19
C ALA A 79 -11.93 5.14 -6.31
N ASN A 80 -13.25 5.07 -6.14
CA ASN A 80 -14.03 6.06 -5.42
C ASN A 80 -14.81 5.44 -4.26
N HIS A 81 -15.03 6.24 -3.22
CA HIS A 81 -15.90 5.84 -2.13
C HIS A 81 -17.34 5.68 -2.65
N PRO A 82 -18.07 4.58 -2.31
CA PRO A 82 -19.40 4.31 -2.88
C PRO A 82 -20.46 5.38 -2.56
N ASN A 83 -20.24 6.17 -1.51
CA ASN A 83 -21.14 7.25 -1.08
C ASN A 83 -20.55 8.65 -1.34
N ASP A 84 -19.52 8.77 -2.19
CA ASP A 84 -18.93 10.06 -2.52
C ASP A 84 -19.71 10.70 -3.67
N PRO A 85 -20.44 11.82 -3.44
CA PRO A 85 -21.16 12.50 -4.50
C PRO A 85 -20.24 13.16 -5.54
N LEU A 86 -18.95 13.29 -5.23
CA LEU A 86 -17.91 13.78 -6.16
C LEU A 86 -17.19 12.63 -6.85
N ALA A 87 -17.68 11.40 -6.72
CA ALA A 87 -17.15 10.22 -7.35
C ALA A 87 -17.13 10.39 -8.89
N GLY A 88 -16.00 10.71 -9.42
CA GLY A 88 -15.79 10.94 -10.86
C GLY A 88 -14.33 10.84 -11.24
N ALA A 89 -13.45 10.60 -10.26
CA ALA A 89 -12.05 10.33 -10.56
C ALA A 89 -11.96 8.99 -11.29
N LYS A 90 -11.64 9.04 -12.58
CA LYS A 90 -11.31 7.83 -13.35
C LYS A 90 -9.89 7.45 -13.01
N SER A 91 -9.70 6.21 -12.56
CA SER A 91 -8.37 5.61 -12.53
C SER A 91 -8.14 4.86 -13.85
N GLU A 92 -6.98 5.01 -14.42
CA GLU A 92 -6.56 4.25 -15.61
C GLU A 92 -6.42 2.73 -15.33
N TYR A 93 -6.37 2.37 -14.04
CA TYR A 93 -6.24 0.99 -13.55
C TYR A 93 -7.56 0.36 -13.12
N ALA A 94 -8.67 1.07 -13.27
CA ALA A 94 -10.01 0.56 -12.98
C ALA A 94 -10.79 0.31 -14.27
N ASP A 95 -11.77 -0.57 -14.19
CA ASP A 95 -12.70 -0.82 -15.28
C ASP A 95 -13.61 0.40 -15.56
N GLU A 96 -14.47 0.29 -16.56
CA GLU A 96 -15.41 1.37 -16.95
C GLU A 96 -16.37 1.78 -15.82
N SER A 97 -16.63 0.87 -14.87
CA SER A 97 -17.46 1.11 -13.69
C SER A 97 -16.67 1.71 -12.52
N GLY A 98 -15.35 1.90 -12.67
CA GLY A 98 -14.47 2.40 -11.62
C GLY A 98 -14.04 1.35 -10.60
N HIS A 99 -14.21 0.06 -10.91
CA HIS A 99 -13.78 -1.03 -10.05
C HIS A 99 -12.41 -1.57 -10.47
N TYR A 100 -11.62 -1.96 -9.46
CA TYR A 100 -10.38 -2.68 -9.66
C TYR A 100 -10.60 -4.19 -9.58
N PRO A 101 -9.87 -5.00 -10.35
CA PRO A 101 -9.81 -6.43 -10.10
C PRO A 101 -9.35 -6.69 -8.67
N VAL A 102 -10.06 -7.59 -7.99
CA VAL A 102 -9.80 -7.95 -6.59
C VAL A 102 -10.03 -9.44 -6.39
N LEU A 103 -9.25 -10.05 -5.51
CA LEU A 103 -9.43 -11.43 -5.07
C LEU A 103 -9.02 -11.61 -3.62
N GLU A 104 -9.43 -12.71 -3.01
CA GLU A 104 -9.01 -13.11 -1.67
C GLU A 104 -8.13 -14.36 -1.76
N LYS A 105 -6.94 -14.30 -1.16
CA LYS A 105 -6.00 -15.42 -1.08
C LYS A 105 -5.10 -15.24 0.16
N TYR A 106 -4.72 -16.32 0.81
CA TYR A 106 -3.86 -16.32 2.00
C TYR A 106 -4.39 -15.47 3.17
N GLY A 107 -5.71 -15.32 3.27
CA GLY A 107 -6.34 -14.47 4.28
C GLY A 107 -6.20 -12.97 4.03
N TYR A 108 -5.77 -12.57 2.83
CA TYR A 108 -5.65 -11.18 2.39
C TYR A 108 -6.57 -10.90 1.21
N VAL A 109 -7.01 -9.64 1.15
CA VAL A 109 -7.60 -9.03 -0.04
C VAL A 109 -6.47 -8.46 -0.88
N TRP A 110 -6.37 -8.92 -2.11
CA TRP A 110 -5.40 -8.47 -3.12
C TRP A 110 -6.10 -7.61 -4.14
N GLY A 111 -5.54 -6.44 -4.45
CA GLY A 111 -6.01 -5.57 -5.52
C GLY A 111 -4.99 -5.50 -6.65
N TRP A 112 -5.48 -5.51 -7.86
CA TRP A 112 -4.66 -5.36 -9.05
C TRP A 112 -4.39 -3.89 -9.35
N LEU A 113 -3.13 -3.53 -9.59
CA LEU A 113 -2.74 -2.24 -10.11
C LEU A 113 -2.11 -2.43 -11.49
N GLY A 114 -2.85 -2.12 -12.52
CA GLY A 114 -2.45 -2.31 -13.91
C GLY A 114 -3.66 -2.42 -14.83
N THR A 115 -3.43 -2.84 -16.06
CA THR A 115 -4.49 -3.05 -17.05
C THR A 115 -5.44 -4.15 -16.55
N PRO A 116 -6.75 -3.88 -16.34
CA PRO A 116 -7.67 -4.85 -15.72
C PRO A 116 -7.73 -6.20 -16.44
N GLU A 117 -7.59 -6.22 -17.75
CA GLU A 117 -7.62 -7.41 -18.58
C GLU A 117 -6.44 -8.36 -18.35
N ASN A 118 -5.35 -7.84 -17.77
CA ASN A 118 -4.15 -8.60 -17.43
C ASN A 118 -4.21 -9.21 -16.01
N ALA A 119 -5.27 -8.94 -15.26
CA ALA A 119 -5.43 -9.37 -13.88
C ALA A 119 -5.73 -10.87 -13.76
N ALA A 120 -4.71 -11.70 -13.91
CA ALA A 120 -4.84 -13.15 -13.78
C ALA A 120 -4.56 -13.59 -12.33
N PRO A 121 -5.44 -14.41 -11.72
CA PRO A 121 -5.27 -14.89 -10.33
C PRO A 121 -3.95 -15.64 -10.08
N GLU A 122 -3.43 -16.32 -11.10
CA GLU A 122 -2.15 -17.04 -11.05
C GLU A 122 -0.93 -16.13 -10.90
N HIS A 123 -1.08 -14.81 -11.14
CA HIS A 123 -0.03 -13.82 -10.90
C HIS A 123 0.11 -13.44 -9.43
N VAL A 124 -0.79 -13.87 -8.55
CA VAL A 124 -0.56 -13.75 -7.10
C VAL A 124 0.61 -14.66 -6.72
N PRO A 125 1.65 -14.13 -6.09
CA PRO A 125 2.82 -14.93 -5.72
C PRO A 125 2.44 -16.17 -4.92
N SER A 126 3.04 -17.31 -5.24
CA SER A 126 2.94 -18.49 -4.40
C SER A 126 3.73 -18.30 -3.12
N ILE A 127 3.13 -18.63 -1.99
CA ILE A 127 3.75 -18.54 -0.66
C ILE A 127 3.72 -19.93 -0.03
N PRO A 128 4.74 -20.78 -0.29
CA PRO A 128 4.69 -22.21 0.00
C PRO A 128 4.63 -22.56 1.50
N TYR A 129 4.88 -21.60 2.38
CA TYR A 129 4.75 -21.77 3.83
C TYR A 129 3.35 -21.44 4.37
N LEU A 130 2.43 -20.95 3.53
CA LEU A 130 1.05 -20.70 3.92
C LEU A 130 0.15 -21.92 3.66
N PRO A 131 -0.95 -22.06 4.40
CA PRO A 131 -1.81 -23.26 4.34
C PRO A 131 -2.33 -23.61 2.96
N GLU A 132 -2.69 -22.61 2.15
CA GLU A 132 -3.27 -22.79 0.83
C GLU A 132 -2.28 -23.42 -0.16
N ASP A 133 -0.97 -23.25 0.07
CA ASP A 133 0.12 -23.86 -0.71
C ASP A 133 0.78 -25.03 0.02
N GLY A 134 0.14 -25.58 1.08
CA GLY A 134 0.61 -26.74 1.82
C GLY A 134 1.47 -26.43 3.04
N GLY A 135 1.54 -25.16 3.43
CA GLY A 135 2.26 -24.73 4.62
C GLY A 135 1.49 -24.93 5.95
N LEU A 136 2.02 -24.36 7.01
CA LEU A 136 1.44 -24.45 8.35
C LEU A 136 0.30 -23.45 8.54
N PRO A 137 -0.62 -23.72 9.51
CA PRO A 137 -1.66 -22.75 9.85
C PRO A 137 -1.09 -21.38 10.18
N LEU A 138 -1.67 -20.33 9.58
CA LEU A 138 -1.27 -18.96 9.82
C LEU A 138 -1.86 -18.47 11.14
N HIS A 139 -1.01 -18.04 12.06
CA HIS A 139 -1.41 -17.29 13.25
C HIS A 139 -1.16 -15.81 13.02
N MET A 140 -2.23 -15.05 12.89
CA MET A 140 -2.11 -13.62 12.70
C MET A 140 -1.96 -12.93 14.06
N LEU A 141 -0.84 -12.24 14.27
CA LEU A 141 -0.56 -11.53 15.52
C LEU A 141 -1.16 -10.11 15.51
N GLY A 142 -1.40 -9.53 14.34
CA GLY A 142 -1.97 -8.20 14.20
C GLY A 142 -1.41 -7.42 13.03
N THR A 143 -1.74 -6.13 13.00
CA THR A 143 -1.26 -5.17 12.00
C THR A 143 -0.55 -4.02 12.71
N VAL A 144 0.64 -3.70 12.27
CA VAL A 144 1.38 -2.52 12.71
C VAL A 144 1.38 -1.48 11.60
N ARG A 145 1.04 -0.25 11.96
CA ARG A 145 1.10 0.89 11.04
C ARG A 145 2.38 1.68 11.29
N PHE A 146 3.12 1.95 10.23
CA PHE A 146 4.26 2.84 10.24
C PHE A 146 3.89 4.13 9.50
N ASP A 147 4.18 5.27 10.11
CA ASP A 147 3.99 6.59 9.48
C ASP A 147 5.26 6.97 8.69
N CYS A 148 5.66 6.08 7.79
CA CYS A 148 6.79 6.29 6.89
C CYS A 148 6.46 5.78 5.49
N CYS A 149 7.30 6.09 4.49
CA CYS A 149 7.14 5.52 3.16
C CYS A 149 7.53 4.02 3.14
N ALA A 150 6.85 3.24 2.32
CA ALA A 150 7.04 1.80 2.23
C ALA A 150 8.51 1.37 1.98
N PRO A 151 9.31 2.03 1.11
CA PRO A 151 10.71 1.69 0.93
C PRO A 151 11.53 1.75 2.22
N LEU A 152 11.37 2.80 3.04
CA LEU A 152 12.08 2.91 4.32
C LEU A 152 11.70 1.80 5.30
N SER A 153 10.41 1.47 5.38
CA SER A 153 9.95 0.35 6.20
C SER A 153 10.55 -0.98 5.71
N LEU A 154 10.59 -1.16 4.40
CA LEU A 154 11.13 -2.39 3.80
C LEU A 154 12.64 -2.50 4.00
N GLU A 155 13.40 -1.43 3.81
CA GLU A 155 14.84 -1.39 4.10
C GLU A 155 15.11 -1.80 5.55
N ASN A 156 14.38 -1.23 6.49
CA ASN A 156 14.52 -1.58 7.91
C ASN A 156 14.20 -3.05 8.20
N LEU A 157 13.21 -3.64 7.53
CA LEU A 157 12.84 -5.05 7.71
C LEU A 157 13.83 -6.02 7.05
N ILE A 158 14.47 -5.63 5.96
CA ILE A 158 15.44 -6.45 5.23
C ILE A 158 16.84 -6.38 5.88
N ASP A 159 17.20 -5.22 6.43
CA ASP A 159 18.45 -5.05 7.15
C ASP A 159 18.38 -5.68 8.55
N LEU A 160 18.62 -6.97 8.65
CA LEU A 160 18.65 -7.67 9.93
C LEU A 160 19.88 -7.32 10.78
N THR A 161 20.90 -6.68 10.20
CA THR A 161 22.15 -6.38 10.91
C THR A 161 21.98 -5.28 11.97
N HIS A 162 21.01 -4.38 11.80
CA HIS A 162 20.74 -3.34 12.79
C HIS A 162 20.14 -3.88 14.09
N ALA A 163 19.50 -5.04 14.04
CA ALA A 163 18.78 -5.62 15.20
C ALA A 163 19.71 -5.82 16.40
N ASP A 164 20.90 -6.34 16.18
CA ASP A 164 21.89 -6.60 17.24
C ASP A 164 22.46 -5.31 17.86
N PHE A 165 22.39 -4.19 17.14
CA PHE A 165 22.94 -2.90 17.63
C PHE A 165 21.88 -1.99 18.24
N ILE A 166 20.66 -2.00 17.68
CA ILE A 166 19.60 -1.07 18.09
C ILE A 166 18.66 -1.71 19.11
N HIS A 167 18.47 -3.03 19.03
CA HIS A 167 17.54 -3.80 19.85
C HIS A 167 18.23 -4.83 20.74
N ALA A 168 19.51 -4.61 21.08
CA ALA A 168 20.32 -5.54 21.87
C ALA A 168 19.73 -5.86 23.27
N ASP A 169 18.82 -5.02 23.76
CA ASP A 169 18.20 -5.15 25.11
C ASP A 169 16.74 -5.66 25.06
N VAL A 170 16.26 -6.20 23.92
CA VAL A 170 14.88 -6.71 23.76
C VAL A 170 14.83 -8.23 23.76
#